data_f9b417da3fb596450b2f6df596eb8733
#
_entry.id   f9b417da3fb596450b2f6df596eb8733
#
_cell.length_a   1.000
_cell.length_b   1.000
_cell.length_c   1.000
_cell.angle_alpha   90.00
_cell.angle_beta   90.00
_cell.angle_gamma   90.00
#
_symmetry.space_group_name_H-M   'P 1'
#
loop_
_entity.id
_entity.type
_entity.pdbx_description
1 polymer ?
#
loop_
_entity_poly.entity_id
_entity_poly.type
_entity_poly.pdbx_seq_one_letter_code
_entity_poly.pdbx_strand_id
1 'polypeptide(L)'
;MSHTNSPAPIVDDRIAVRRTSLADGRDLLYFDDADTTLPPERAIDERELAPRPATAVMRQDPLTGEWVSIAAARQNRAHLPPAHLDPLSPQSPGNPSEIPSRYDVAVFENKSPSFGPELGLPDGEDDAAALAAFRSVGIERTRTSVGRCEVVCFSPDHEGSFGTQTPSRARTVIEAWAQRTAELSSLPGIQQVFPFENRGEAIGVTLHHPHGQIYAYPYVTPRTQRLIDSVDAYGPTLFADILERERTGERLLIAGEHWTAFVPFAARWPIEAHILPNRHVPDLAATTLDEREELSTLYLRLLRGVDALYDTPTPYIAAWHQAPVHEHRDDVRLMLQLTSPRRAAEKLKFLAGSEAAMGAWIGDVPPETQAAALREAIEGVAL
;
A
#
# COMPACT_ATOMS: atom_id res chain seq x y z
N MET A 1 -21.57 12.60 20.60
CA MET A 1 -20.82 12.23 19.38
C MET A 1 -19.86 13.37 19.09
N SER A 2 -18.64 13.28 19.60
CA SER A 2 -17.60 14.28 19.34
C SER A 2 -16.92 13.89 18.04
N HIS A 3 -17.14 14.66 16.99
CA HIS A 3 -16.27 14.63 15.82
C HIS A 3 -14.87 15.05 16.30
N THR A 4 -14.02 14.09 16.54
CA THR A 4 -12.59 14.35 16.70
C THR A 4 -12.10 14.84 15.35
N ASN A 5 -11.93 16.17 15.25
CA ASN A 5 -11.29 16.81 14.09
C ASN A 5 -9.90 16.19 13.97
N SER A 6 -9.69 15.27 13.03
CA SER A 6 -8.33 14.87 12.67
C SER A 6 -7.59 16.14 12.27
N PRO A 7 -6.39 16.40 12.81
CA PRO A 7 -5.60 17.56 12.42
C PRO A 7 -5.43 17.56 10.89
N ALA A 8 -5.43 18.75 10.28
CA ALA A 8 -5.15 18.87 8.86
C ALA A 8 -3.83 18.17 8.52
N PRO A 9 -3.75 17.46 7.39
CA PRO A 9 -2.53 16.75 7.02
C PRO A 9 -1.37 17.74 6.89
N ILE A 10 -0.23 17.37 7.45
CA ILE A 10 1.00 18.14 7.28
C ILE A 10 1.46 17.95 5.84
N VAL A 11 1.64 19.04 5.11
CA VAL A 11 2.07 19.07 3.70
C VAL A 11 3.52 19.53 3.63
N ASP A 12 4.34 18.90 2.81
CA ASP A 12 5.69 19.36 2.49
C ASP A 12 5.62 20.32 1.31
N ASP A 13 5.74 21.61 1.57
CA ASP A 13 5.68 22.67 0.54
C ASP A 13 6.78 22.56 -0.54
N ARG A 14 7.82 21.75 -0.32
CA ARG A 14 8.87 21.48 -1.30
C ARG A 14 8.39 20.53 -2.43
N ILE A 15 7.34 19.74 -2.18
CA ILE A 15 6.79 18.75 -3.11
C ILE A 15 5.51 19.31 -3.70
N ALA A 16 5.58 19.75 -4.95
CA ALA A 16 4.41 20.30 -5.62
C ALA A 16 3.45 19.19 -6.08
N VAL A 17 2.16 19.37 -5.79
CA VAL A 17 1.10 18.44 -6.23
C VAL A 17 0.30 19.08 -7.34
N ARG A 18 0.16 18.38 -8.47
CA ARG A 18 -0.59 18.85 -9.64
C ARG A 18 -1.70 17.86 -9.95
N ARG A 19 -2.92 18.32 -9.90
CA ARG A 19 -4.12 17.49 -10.17
C ARG A 19 -4.64 17.75 -11.57
N THR A 20 -4.96 16.70 -12.28
CA THR A 20 -5.64 16.68 -13.57
C THR A 20 -6.54 15.45 -13.67
N SER A 21 -7.12 15.21 -14.85
CA SER A 21 -7.96 14.04 -15.10
C SER A 21 -7.50 13.31 -16.35
N LEU A 22 -7.66 11.99 -16.35
CA LEU A 22 -7.53 11.17 -17.55
C LEU A 22 -8.76 11.35 -18.45
N ALA A 23 -8.65 10.92 -19.72
CA ALA A 23 -9.70 11.10 -20.72
C ALA A 23 -11.06 10.43 -20.36
N ASP A 24 -11.04 9.43 -19.47
CA ASP A 24 -12.25 8.77 -18.93
C ASP A 24 -12.73 9.35 -17.59
N GLY A 25 -12.19 10.51 -17.18
CA GLY A 25 -12.59 11.23 -15.96
C GLY A 25 -11.95 10.70 -14.66
N ARG A 26 -11.02 9.71 -14.73
CA ARG A 26 -10.26 9.28 -13.56
C ARG A 26 -9.30 10.37 -13.10
N ASP A 27 -9.15 10.56 -11.77
CA ASP A 27 -8.15 11.47 -11.22
C ASP A 27 -6.73 11.01 -11.57
N LEU A 28 -5.88 12.00 -11.89
CA LEU A 28 -4.44 11.85 -12.04
C LEU A 28 -3.75 12.97 -11.27
N LEU A 29 -2.84 12.60 -10.36
CA LEU A 29 -2.03 13.50 -9.57
C LEU A 29 -0.56 13.28 -9.90
N TYR A 30 0.17 14.36 -10.10
CA TYR A 30 1.63 14.36 -10.18
C TYR A 30 2.19 14.96 -8.90
N PHE A 31 3.18 14.29 -8.32
CA PHE A 31 3.97 14.79 -7.21
C PHE A 31 5.38 15.05 -7.74
N ASP A 32 5.77 16.30 -7.72
CA ASP A 32 7.08 16.71 -8.24
C ASP A 32 8.11 16.66 -7.10
N ASP A 33 9.27 16.02 -7.35
CA ASP A 33 10.37 16.01 -6.38
C ASP A 33 10.77 17.44 -5.98
N ALA A 34 11.33 17.61 -4.80
CA ALA A 34 11.75 18.92 -4.31
C ALA A 34 12.80 19.61 -5.23
N ASP A 35 13.56 18.79 -5.96
CA ASP A 35 14.59 19.20 -6.92
C ASP A 35 14.21 18.90 -8.38
N THR A 36 12.92 18.77 -8.66
CA THR A 36 12.41 18.45 -10.01
C THR A 36 12.87 19.46 -11.05
N THR A 37 13.19 18.97 -12.23
CA THR A 37 13.46 19.78 -13.42
C THR A 37 12.30 19.75 -14.43
N LEU A 38 11.22 19.07 -14.10
CA LEU A 38 10.06 18.95 -14.96
C LEU A 38 9.26 20.25 -15.02
N PRO A 39 8.71 20.61 -16.20
CA PRO A 39 7.87 21.80 -16.32
C PRO A 39 6.60 21.64 -15.47
N PRO A 40 6.04 22.74 -14.92
CA PRO A 40 4.81 22.68 -14.14
C PRO A 40 3.57 22.30 -14.97
N GLU A 41 3.58 22.59 -16.25
CA GLU A 41 2.51 22.25 -17.18
C GLU A 41 2.57 20.76 -17.53
N ARG A 42 1.43 20.10 -17.51
CA ARG A 42 1.28 18.68 -17.89
C ARG A 42 0.36 18.57 -19.11
N ALA A 43 0.67 17.62 -20.00
CA ALA A 43 -0.16 17.34 -21.15
C ALA A 43 -1.54 16.82 -20.68
N ILE A 44 -2.56 17.15 -21.46
CA ILE A 44 -3.91 16.62 -21.29
C ILE A 44 -3.96 15.22 -21.90
N ASP A 45 -4.71 14.32 -21.31
CA ASP A 45 -4.96 13.00 -21.88
C ASP A 45 -6.00 13.12 -23.00
N GLU A 46 -5.55 13.00 -24.25
CA GLU A 46 -6.38 13.13 -25.45
C GLU A 46 -6.85 11.77 -26.01
N ARG A 47 -6.67 10.67 -25.27
CA ARG A 47 -7.09 9.35 -25.72
C ARG A 47 -8.61 9.25 -25.81
N GLU A 48 -9.08 8.57 -26.85
CA GLU A 48 -10.48 8.11 -26.92
C GLU A 48 -10.62 6.82 -26.10
N LEU A 49 -11.23 6.90 -24.92
CA LEU A 49 -11.41 5.77 -24.03
C LEU A 49 -12.89 5.34 -23.98
N ALA A 50 -13.11 4.03 -23.83
CA ALA A 50 -14.43 3.51 -23.53
C ALA A 50 -14.92 4.02 -22.15
N PRO A 51 -16.23 4.17 -21.95
CA PRO A 51 -16.79 4.51 -20.65
C PRO A 51 -16.29 3.57 -19.54
N ARG A 52 -16.13 4.10 -18.33
CA ARG A 52 -15.74 3.30 -17.18
C ARG A 52 -16.73 2.17 -16.91
N PRO A 53 -16.25 0.95 -16.57
CA PRO A 53 -17.15 -0.13 -16.23
C PRO A 53 -17.92 0.20 -14.95
N ALA A 54 -19.12 -0.35 -14.80
CA ALA A 54 -19.89 -0.24 -13.56
C ALA A 54 -19.08 -0.77 -12.38
N THR A 55 -19.33 -0.20 -11.19
CA THR A 55 -18.68 -0.60 -9.94
C THR A 55 -18.93 -2.08 -9.66
N ALA A 56 -17.89 -2.77 -9.18
CA ALA A 56 -17.96 -4.19 -8.84
C ALA A 56 -18.99 -4.47 -7.72
N VAL A 57 -19.39 -5.71 -7.56
CA VAL A 57 -20.33 -6.15 -6.50
C VAL A 57 -19.55 -6.97 -5.46
N MET A 58 -19.81 -6.70 -4.19
CA MET A 58 -19.34 -7.55 -3.09
C MET A 58 -20.41 -8.56 -2.70
N ARG A 59 -19.96 -9.78 -2.40
CA ARG A 59 -20.78 -10.87 -1.87
C ARG A 59 -20.22 -11.30 -0.53
N GLN A 60 -21.12 -11.55 0.45
CA GLN A 60 -20.71 -12.08 1.74
C GLN A 60 -20.77 -13.60 1.72
N ASP A 61 -19.66 -14.24 2.11
CA ASP A 61 -19.65 -15.68 2.36
C ASP A 61 -20.51 -15.97 3.62
N PRO A 62 -21.59 -16.73 3.50
CA PRO A 62 -22.46 -17.02 4.66
C PRO A 62 -21.81 -17.91 5.71
N LEU A 63 -20.72 -18.63 5.39
CA LEU A 63 -20.03 -19.51 6.32
C LEU A 63 -19.03 -18.77 7.19
N THR A 64 -18.30 -17.79 6.62
CA THR A 64 -17.23 -17.07 7.30
C THR A 64 -17.59 -15.63 7.65
N GLY A 65 -18.63 -15.07 7.00
CA GLY A 65 -19.00 -13.66 7.11
C GLY A 65 -18.08 -12.73 6.30
N GLU A 66 -17.09 -13.26 5.61
CA GLU A 66 -16.13 -12.46 4.84
C GLU A 66 -16.75 -11.89 3.57
N TRP A 67 -16.34 -10.67 3.20
CA TRP A 67 -16.78 -10.01 1.98
C TRP A 67 -15.79 -10.25 0.84
N VAL A 68 -16.31 -10.69 -0.32
CA VAL A 68 -15.54 -10.93 -1.55
C VAL A 68 -15.97 -9.96 -2.63
N SER A 69 -15.06 -9.13 -3.14
CA SER A 69 -15.31 -8.26 -4.29
C SER A 69 -15.19 -9.06 -5.60
N ILE A 70 -16.26 -9.05 -6.40
CA ILE A 70 -16.34 -9.75 -7.69
C ILE A 70 -16.12 -8.74 -8.82
N ALA A 71 -14.88 -8.52 -9.19
CA ALA A 71 -14.48 -7.55 -10.21
C ALA A 71 -14.10 -8.25 -11.53
N ALA A 72 -15.08 -8.62 -12.33
CA ALA A 72 -14.89 -9.40 -13.57
C ALA A 72 -13.98 -8.70 -14.60
N ALA A 73 -14.00 -7.37 -14.67
CA ALA A 73 -13.14 -6.59 -15.56
C ALA A 73 -11.63 -6.83 -15.34
N ARG A 74 -11.24 -7.36 -14.18
CA ARG A 74 -9.83 -7.67 -13.86
C ARG A 74 -9.26 -8.86 -14.66
N GLN A 75 -10.10 -9.69 -15.27
CA GLN A 75 -9.62 -10.81 -16.12
C GLN A 75 -8.88 -10.33 -17.37
N ASN A 76 -9.16 -9.10 -17.83
CA ASN A 76 -8.57 -8.53 -19.04
C ASN A 76 -7.33 -7.64 -18.74
N ARG A 77 -6.68 -7.80 -17.60
CA ARG A 77 -5.48 -7.04 -17.25
C ARG A 77 -4.31 -7.43 -18.15
N ALA A 78 -3.48 -6.42 -18.47
CA ALA A 78 -2.18 -6.66 -19.08
C ALA A 78 -1.34 -7.60 -18.20
N HIS A 79 -0.60 -8.50 -18.84
CA HIS A 79 0.32 -9.41 -18.16
C HIS A 79 1.69 -9.31 -18.79
N LEU A 80 2.63 -8.73 -18.05
CA LEU A 80 4.04 -8.55 -18.42
C LEU A 80 4.22 -8.02 -19.86
N PRO A 81 3.66 -6.85 -20.18
CA PRO A 81 3.85 -6.27 -21.52
C PRO A 81 5.33 -5.94 -21.72
N PRO A 82 5.82 -5.95 -22.97
CA PRO A 82 7.18 -5.52 -23.27
C PRO A 82 7.37 -4.04 -22.91
N ALA A 83 8.59 -3.63 -22.57
CA ALA A 83 8.90 -2.29 -22.07
C ALA A 83 8.36 -1.14 -22.97
N HIS A 84 8.36 -1.30 -24.30
CA HIS A 84 7.85 -0.29 -25.22
C HIS A 84 6.31 -0.17 -25.23
N LEU A 85 5.58 -1.06 -24.56
CA LEU A 85 4.13 -1.04 -24.37
C LEU A 85 3.75 -0.95 -22.89
N ASP A 86 4.66 -0.49 -22.05
CA ASP A 86 4.44 -0.32 -20.62
C ASP A 86 3.31 0.70 -20.36
N PRO A 87 2.20 0.29 -19.73
CA PRO A 87 1.06 1.16 -19.50
C PRO A 87 1.30 2.24 -18.43
N LEU A 88 2.40 2.17 -17.67
CA LEU A 88 2.75 3.11 -16.60
C LEU A 88 3.85 4.09 -16.99
N SER A 89 4.60 3.82 -18.06
CA SER A 89 5.56 4.79 -18.61
C SER A 89 4.83 6.03 -19.18
N PRO A 90 5.48 7.19 -19.28
CA PRO A 90 4.90 8.34 -19.96
C PRO A 90 4.47 8.02 -21.40
N GLN A 91 3.37 8.63 -21.87
CA GLN A 91 2.92 8.46 -23.24
C GLN A 91 4.05 8.82 -24.24
N SER A 92 4.15 8.02 -25.30
CA SER A 92 5.11 8.21 -26.38
C SER A 92 4.53 7.69 -27.70
N PRO A 93 5.11 8.07 -28.86
CA PRO A 93 4.67 7.51 -30.14
C PRO A 93 4.69 5.99 -30.13
N GLY A 94 3.51 5.36 -30.33
CA GLY A 94 3.34 3.92 -30.29
C GLY A 94 3.02 3.31 -28.92
N ASN A 95 3.10 4.08 -27.84
CA ASN A 95 2.65 3.64 -26.48
C ASN A 95 1.63 4.63 -25.89
N PRO A 96 0.32 4.43 -26.08
CA PRO A 96 -0.74 5.23 -25.47
C PRO A 96 -0.97 4.81 -24.01
N SER A 97 0.06 4.93 -23.18
CA SER A 97 0.03 4.56 -21.76
C SER A 97 -0.99 5.35 -20.94
N GLU A 98 -1.11 5.07 -19.64
CA GLU A 98 -2.07 5.76 -18.77
C GLU A 98 -1.65 7.20 -18.43
N ILE A 99 -0.36 7.56 -18.51
CA ILE A 99 0.16 8.84 -18.01
C ILE A 99 0.63 9.73 -19.17
N PRO A 100 -0.05 10.88 -19.43
CA PRO A 100 0.24 11.73 -20.60
C PRO A 100 1.62 12.38 -20.60
N SER A 101 2.15 12.74 -19.42
CA SER A 101 3.41 13.48 -19.29
C SER A 101 4.46 12.68 -18.54
N ARG A 102 5.76 13.05 -18.76
CA ARG A 102 6.82 12.62 -17.85
C ARG A 102 6.55 13.14 -16.45
N TYR A 103 6.89 12.35 -15.44
CA TYR A 103 6.59 12.61 -14.04
C TYR A 103 7.74 12.18 -13.13
N ASP A 104 7.73 12.65 -11.90
CA ASP A 104 8.56 12.15 -10.82
C ASP A 104 7.82 11.03 -10.11
N VAL A 105 6.65 11.32 -9.53
CA VAL A 105 5.70 10.34 -8.99
C VAL A 105 4.32 10.65 -9.57
N ALA A 106 3.59 9.62 -9.99
CA ALA A 106 2.22 9.76 -10.48
C ALA A 106 1.26 8.85 -9.72
N VAL A 107 0.10 9.39 -9.36
CA VAL A 107 -0.97 8.64 -8.70
C VAL A 107 -2.25 8.79 -9.50
N PHE A 108 -2.91 7.69 -9.82
CA PHE A 108 -4.18 7.74 -10.56
C PHE A 108 -5.10 6.58 -10.20
N GLU A 109 -6.40 6.76 -10.44
CA GLU A 109 -7.38 5.70 -10.24
C GLU A 109 -7.11 4.51 -11.15
N ASN A 110 -7.18 3.31 -10.59
CA ASN A 110 -7.04 2.07 -11.35
C ASN A 110 -8.17 1.92 -12.39
N LYS A 111 -7.83 1.57 -13.63
CA LYS A 111 -8.79 1.38 -14.72
C LYS A 111 -9.77 0.23 -14.48
N SER A 112 -9.33 -0.82 -13.78
CA SER A 112 -10.14 -2.00 -13.46
C SER A 112 -10.11 -2.26 -11.95
N PRO A 113 -10.77 -1.39 -11.15
CA PRO A 113 -10.67 -1.43 -9.71
C PRO A 113 -11.48 -2.59 -9.11
N SER A 114 -11.04 -3.10 -7.96
CA SER A 114 -11.84 -3.99 -7.11
C SER A 114 -12.83 -3.19 -6.25
N PHE A 115 -12.43 -1.97 -5.89
CA PHE A 115 -13.23 -0.97 -5.19
C PHE A 115 -13.15 0.31 -5.99
N GLY A 116 -14.27 0.88 -6.37
CA GLY A 116 -14.31 2.07 -7.22
C GLY A 116 -15.33 3.08 -6.74
N PRO A 117 -15.34 4.30 -7.32
CA PRO A 117 -16.40 5.24 -7.07
C PRO A 117 -17.73 4.63 -7.52
N GLU A 118 -18.82 5.08 -6.92
CA GLU A 118 -20.12 4.62 -7.31
C GLU A 118 -20.47 5.16 -8.71
N LEU A 119 -20.55 4.28 -9.67
CA LEU A 119 -20.92 4.60 -11.03
C LEU A 119 -22.26 3.92 -11.34
N GLY A 120 -23.29 4.72 -11.64
CA GLY A 120 -24.59 4.21 -12.06
C GLY A 120 -25.65 4.11 -10.96
N LEU A 121 -25.49 4.80 -9.83
CA LEU A 121 -26.60 5.04 -8.92
C LEU A 121 -27.56 6.06 -9.52
N PRO A 122 -28.88 5.94 -9.20
CA PRO A 122 -29.84 7.00 -9.48
C PRO A 122 -29.45 8.32 -8.79
N ASP A 123 -29.63 9.44 -9.46
CA ASP A 123 -29.37 10.77 -8.91
C ASP A 123 -30.07 10.93 -7.54
N GLY A 124 -29.29 11.18 -6.48
CA GLY A 124 -29.78 11.50 -5.15
C GLY A 124 -29.50 10.51 -4.03
N GLU A 125 -28.79 9.41 -4.27
CA GLU A 125 -28.40 8.44 -3.23
C GLU A 125 -26.93 8.61 -2.77
N ASP A 126 -26.47 9.83 -2.59
CA ASP A 126 -25.13 10.14 -2.01
C ASP A 126 -25.06 9.90 -0.48
N ASP A 127 -25.98 9.14 0.07
CA ASP A 127 -26.02 8.89 1.51
C ASP A 127 -25.01 7.79 1.88
N ALA A 128 -24.08 8.11 2.79
CA ALA A 128 -23.12 7.15 3.35
C ALA A 128 -23.82 5.89 3.92
N ALA A 129 -25.06 6.01 4.38
CA ALA A 129 -25.89 4.90 4.83
C ALA A 129 -26.31 3.98 3.66
N ALA A 130 -26.61 4.55 2.48
CA ALA A 130 -26.93 3.77 1.28
C ALA A 130 -25.69 3.02 0.75
N LEU A 131 -24.50 3.64 0.86
CA LEU A 131 -23.22 3.00 0.50
C LEU A 131 -22.86 1.81 1.40
N ALA A 132 -23.25 1.87 2.68
CA ALA A 132 -23.07 0.79 3.64
C ALA A 132 -24.16 -0.29 3.56
N ALA A 133 -25.31 0.01 2.92
CA ALA A 133 -26.45 -0.89 2.85
C ALA A 133 -26.14 -2.14 2.03
N PHE A 134 -26.60 -3.29 2.51
CA PHE A 134 -26.55 -4.52 1.76
C PHE A 134 -27.95 -5.03 1.41
N ARG A 135 -28.05 -5.68 0.27
CA ARG A 135 -29.28 -6.38 -0.13
C ARG A 135 -29.21 -7.84 0.33
N SER A 136 -30.30 -8.37 0.88
CA SER A 136 -30.37 -9.77 1.29
C SER A 136 -31.48 -10.50 0.53
N VAL A 137 -31.12 -11.70 0.04
CA VAL A 137 -32.07 -12.68 -0.49
C VAL A 137 -31.81 -14.01 0.22
N GLY A 138 -32.63 -14.33 1.22
CA GLY A 138 -32.34 -15.46 2.10
C GLY A 138 -31.02 -15.26 2.86
N ILE A 139 -30.08 -16.19 2.68
CA ILE A 139 -28.73 -16.12 3.29
C ILE A 139 -27.72 -15.31 2.46
N GLU A 140 -28.05 -14.95 1.22
CA GLU A 140 -27.16 -14.25 0.32
C GLU A 140 -27.20 -12.75 0.59
N ARG A 141 -26.03 -12.16 0.86
CA ARG A 141 -25.87 -10.73 1.05
C ARG A 141 -24.96 -10.13 -0.01
N THR A 142 -25.39 -9.05 -0.60
CA THR A 142 -24.65 -8.32 -1.62
C THR A 142 -24.64 -6.82 -1.34
N ARG A 143 -23.59 -6.14 -1.73
CA ARG A 143 -23.52 -4.67 -1.77
C ARG A 143 -22.62 -4.23 -2.90
N THR A 144 -22.69 -2.95 -3.29
CA THR A 144 -21.77 -2.35 -4.24
C THR A 144 -20.38 -2.28 -3.65
N SER A 145 -19.36 -2.57 -4.45
CA SER A 145 -17.95 -2.52 -4.04
C SER A 145 -17.41 -1.07 -4.11
N VAL A 146 -18.10 -0.15 -3.40
CA VAL A 146 -17.71 1.26 -3.35
C VAL A 146 -16.41 1.40 -2.57
N GLY A 147 -15.54 2.29 -3.04
CA GLY A 147 -14.25 2.55 -2.46
C GLY A 147 -13.31 3.20 -3.46
N ARG A 148 -12.02 2.98 -3.32
CA ARG A 148 -11.02 3.49 -4.25
C ARG A 148 -9.88 2.50 -4.40
N CYS A 149 -9.40 2.36 -5.63
CA CYS A 149 -8.13 1.69 -5.92
C CYS A 149 -7.28 2.64 -6.75
N GLU A 150 -6.11 2.99 -6.26
CA GLU A 150 -5.16 3.86 -6.96
C GLU A 150 -3.87 3.12 -7.26
N VAL A 151 -3.21 3.52 -8.34
CA VAL A 151 -1.85 3.10 -8.71
C VAL A 151 -0.91 4.26 -8.38
N VAL A 152 0.22 3.96 -7.77
CA VAL A 152 1.27 4.93 -7.42
C VAL A 152 2.53 4.52 -8.17
N CYS A 153 2.89 5.24 -9.24
CA CYS A 153 4.13 5.02 -9.99
C CYS A 153 5.27 5.75 -9.30
N PHE A 154 6.32 5.02 -8.94
CA PHE A 154 7.46 5.56 -8.18
C PHE A 154 8.50 6.25 -9.05
N SER A 155 8.46 6.01 -10.34
CA SER A 155 9.40 6.51 -11.35
C SER A 155 8.74 6.46 -12.72
N PRO A 156 9.13 7.30 -13.69
CA PRO A 156 8.69 7.18 -15.07
C PRO A 156 9.40 6.06 -15.84
N ASP A 157 10.42 5.45 -15.25
CA ASP A 157 11.27 4.46 -15.89
C ASP A 157 10.71 3.05 -15.67
N HIS A 158 10.76 2.24 -16.74
CA HIS A 158 10.19 0.88 -16.75
C HIS A 158 10.88 -0.07 -15.76
N GLU A 159 12.19 0.11 -15.57
CA GLU A 159 12.98 -0.78 -14.73
C GLU A 159 13.25 -0.20 -13.34
N GLY A 160 13.49 -1.08 -12.37
CA GLY A 160 13.84 -0.71 -11.02
C GLY A 160 12.85 -1.25 -9.97
N SER A 161 12.86 -0.63 -8.81
CA SER A 161 11.98 -0.93 -7.68
C SER A 161 11.94 0.29 -6.75
N PHE A 162 11.16 0.24 -5.67
CA PHE A 162 11.27 1.27 -4.64
C PHE A 162 12.70 1.35 -4.06
N GLY A 163 13.33 0.22 -3.81
CA GLY A 163 14.70 0.15 -3.23
C GLY A 163 15.78 0.80 -4.09
N THR A 164 15.58 0.95 -5.41
CA THR A 164 16.52 1.60 -6.33
C THR A 164 16.31 3.11 -6.44
N GLN A 165 15.27 3.67 -5.83
CA GLN A 165 15.02 5.11 -5.87
C GLN A 165 16.04 5.89 -5.05
N THR A 166 16.13 7.20 -5.34
CA THR A 166 16.89 8.14 -4.51
C THR A 166 16.13 8.46 -3.22
N PRO A 167 16.80 8.92 -2.15
CA PRO A 167 16.11 9.40 -0.95
C PRO A 167 15.09 10.51 -1.24
N SER A 168 15.39 11.43 -2.15
CA SER A 168 14.45 12.49 -2.58
C SER A 168 13.19 11.88 -3.20
N ARG A 169 13.32 10.94 -4.15
CA ARG A 169 12.20 10.25 -4.78
C ARG A 169 11.38 9.41 -3.75
N ALA A 170 12.06 8.67 -2.88
CA ALA A 170 11.40 7.91 -1.82
C ALA A 170 10.60 8.85 -0.88
N ARG A 171 11.15 10.05 -0.58
CA ARG A 171 10.47 11.08 0.19
C ARG A 171 9.19 11.56 -0.50
N THR A 172 9.26 11.79 -1.83
CA THR A 172 8.08 12.18 -2.65
C THR A 172 7.00 11.10 -2.66
N VAL A 173 7.37 9.82 -2.77
CA VAL A 173 6.40 8.71 -2.69
C VAL A 173 5.74 8.64 -1.31
N ILE A 174 6.51 8.81 -0.23
CA ILE A 174 5.94 8.82 1.14
C ILE A 174 4.99 10.01 1.31
N GLU A 175 5.30 11.18 0.74
CA GLU A 175 4.39 12.33 0.74
C GLU A 175 3.10 12.00 -0.01
N ALA A 176 3.21 11.36 -1.19
CA ALA A 176 2.04 10.92 -1.94
C ALA A 176 1.18 9.95 -1.12
N TRP A 177 1.77 8.96 -0.43
CA TRP A 177 1.03 8.06 0.44
C TRP A 177 0.33 8.79 1.59
N ALA A 178 1.00 9.76 2.22
CA ALA A 178 0.44 10.55 3.32
C ALA A 178 -0.74 11.42 2.86
N GLN A 179 -0.58 12.16 1.77
CA GLN A 179 -1.62 12.99 1.20
C GLN A 179 -2.81 12.14 0.71
N ARG A 180 -2.55 11.04 0.01
CA ARG A 180 -3.60 10.14 -0.45
C ARG A 180 -4.35 9.48 0.71
N THR A 181 -3.63 9.10 1.78
CA THR A 181 -4.26 8.59 3.01
C THR A 181 -5.25 9.61 3.56
N ALA A 182 -4.87 10.89 3.68
CA ALA A 182 -5.75 11.94 4.18
C ALA A 182 -7.00 12.13 3.30
N GLU A 183 -6.82 12.28 2.00
CA GLU A 183 -7.93 12.51 1.06
C GLU A 183 -8.87 11.30 0.98
N LEU A 184 -8.32 10.09 0.86
CA LEU A 184 -9.13 8.87 0.76
C LEU A 184 -9.89 8.58 2.06
N SER A 185 -9.29 8.88 3.21
CA SER A 185 -9.97 8.76 4.51
C SER A 185 -11.16 9.72 4.66
N SER A 186 -11.18 10.82 3.91
CA SER A 186 -12.30 11.79 3.93
C SER A 186 -13.47 11.40 3.03
N LEU A 187 -13.30 10.40 2.16
CA LEU A 187 -14.37 9.95 1.28
C LEU A 187 -15.49 9.27 2.06
N PRO A 188 -16.75 9.52 1.70
CA PRO A 188 -17.90 8.90 2.36
C PRO A 188 -17.81 7.38 2.33
N GLY A 189 -18.09 6.73 3.47
CA GLY A 189 -18.16 5.28 3.60
C GLY A 189 -16.82 4.55 3.68
N ILE A 190 -15.68 5.22 3.53
CA ILE A 190 -14.36 4.60 3.69
C ILE A 190 -14.09 4.32 5.18
N GLN A 191 -13.68 3.08 5.48
CA GLN A 191 -13.34 2.61 6.81
C GLN A 191 -11.86 2.35 7.01
N GLN A 192 -11.13 2.07 5.91
CA GLN A 192 -9.70 1.75 5.99
C GLN A 192 -8.99 2.15 4.70
N VAL A 193 -7.80 2.76 4.82
CA VAL A 193 -6.90 3.06 3.69
C VAL A 193 -5.64 2.21 3.82
N PHE A 194 -5.20 1.59 2.72
CA PHE A 194 -4.16 0.59 2.71
C PHE A 194 -3.20 0.79 1.53
N PRO A 195 -2.08 1.51 1.72
CA PRO A 195 -0.98 1.57 0.77
C PRO A 195 -0.15 0.29 0.81
N PHE A 196 0.23 -0.22 -0.38
CA PHE A 196 1.07 -1.41 -0.48
C PHE A 196 1.85 -1.45 -1.79
N GLU A 197 2.93 -2.21 -1.80
CA GLU A 197 3.72 -2.56 -2.97
C GLU A 197 3.79 -4.09 -3.09
N ASN A 198 3.61 -4.59 -4.31
CA ASN A 198 3.94 -5.95 -4.68
C ASN A 198 5.10 -5.91 -5.67
N ARG A 199 6.18 -6.61 -5.41
CA ARG A 199 7.35 -6.68 -6.28
C ARG A 199 7.69 -8.12 -6.65
N GLY A 200 7.84 -8.35 -7.95
CA GLY A 200 8.32 -9.62 -8.49
C GLY A 200 7.21 -10.57 -8.94
N GLU A 201 7.47 -11.29 -10.03
CA GLU A 201 6.53 -12.23 -10.64
C GLU A 201 6.11 -13.37 -9.71
N ALA A 202 7.02 -13.79 -8.82
CA ALA A 202 6.78 -14.89 -7.88
C ALA A 202 5.61 -14.65 -6.89
N ILE A 203 5.15 -13.41 -6.76
CA ILE A 203 3.97 -13.05 -5.96
C ILE A 203 2.80 -12.56 -6.81
N GLY A 204 2.85 -12.78 -8.14
CA GLY A 204 1.76 -12.47 -9.06
C GLY A 204 1.75 -11.03 -9.59
N VAL A 205 2.88 -10.33 -9.58
CA VAL A 205 3.01 -9.02 -10.22
C VAL A 205 2.85 -9.16 -11.74
N THR A 206 2.03 -8.30 -12.34
CA THR A 206 1.71 -8.33 -13.78
C THR A 206 2.34 -7.19 -14.58
N LEU A 207 3.04 -6.27 -13.93
CA LEU A 207 3.76 -5.15 -14.54
C LEU A 207 5.13 -5.00 -13.86
N HIS A 208 6.20 -4.94 -14.62
CA HIS A 208 7.56 -4.75 -14.08
C HIS A 208 7.82 -3.34 -13.58
N HIS A 209 7.13 -2.35 -14.18
CA HIS A 209 7.28 -0.94 -13.82
C HIS A 209 7.19 -0.72 -12.31
N PRO A 210 8.09 0.08 -11.70
CA PRO A 210 8.10 0.33 -10.26
C PRO A 210 6.84 1.06 -9.79
N HIS A 211 5.93 0.36 -9.14
CA HIS A 211 4.67 0.93 -8.67
C HIS A 211 4.16 0.26 -7.39
N GLY A 212 3.40 1.02 -6.64
CA GLY A 212 2.55 0.53 -5.57
C GLY A 212 1.08 0.79 -5.84
N GLN A 213 0.24 0.49 -4.87
CA GLN A 213 -1.20 0.70 -4.94
C GLN A 213 -1.70 1.24 -3.61
N ILE A 214 -2.85 1.92 -3.65
CA ILE A 214 -3.59 2.30 -2.45
C ILE A 214 -5.02 1.82 -2.61
N TYR A 215 -5.48 1.02 -1.64
CA TYR A 215 -6.87 0.60 -1.57
C TYR A 215 -7.58 1.32 -0.43
N ALA A 216 -8.74 1.89 -0.70
CA ALA A 216 -9.64 2.41 0.31
C ALA A 216 -10.87 1.51 0.39
N TYR A 217 -11.02 0.85 1.54
CA TYR A 217 -12.06 -0.15 1.77
C TYR A 217 -13.27 0.44 2.45
N PRO A 218 -14.50 0.01 2.09
CA PRO A 218 -15.72 0.40 2.78
C PRO A 218 -16.01 -0.45 4.03
N TYR A 219 -15.00 -1.11 4.57
CA TYR A 219 -15.08 -1.94 5.79
C TYR A 219 -13.69 -2.13 6.40
N VAL A 220 -13.66 -2.46 7.67
CA VAL A 220 -12.43 -2.90 8.35
C VAL A 220 -12.10 -4.31 7.89
N THR A 221 -10.89 -4.53 7.36
CA THR A 221 -10.50 -5.84 6.81
C THR A 221 -10.31 -6.88 7.92
N PRO A 222 -10.48 -8.19 7.63
CA PRO A 222 -10.34 -9.25 8.65
C PRO A 222 -8.98 -9.25 9.35
N ARG A 223 -7.92 -8.83 8.65
CA ARG A 223 -6.58 -8.70 9.24
C ARG A 223 -6.52 -7.59 10.29
N THR A 224 -7.07 -6.44 9.97
CA THR A 224 -7.14 -5.29 10.87
C THR A 224 -8.06 -5.58 12.05
N GLN A 225 -9.18 -6.28 11.84
CA GLN A 225 -10.04 -6.71 12.94
C GLN A 225 -9.30 -7.59 13.94
N ARG A 226 -8.52 -8.58 13.48
CA ARG A 226 -7.68 -9.40 14.38
C ARG A 226 -6.64 -8.61 15.14
N LEU A 227 -6.11 -7.53 14.53
CA LEU A 227 -5.19 -6.62 15.22
C LEU A 227 -5.91 -5.85 16.32
N ILE A 228 -7.11 -5.34 16.03
CA ILE A 228 -7.98 -4.66 17.01
C ILE A 228 -8.31 -5.62 18.16
N ASP A 229 -8.76 -6.84 17.86
CA ASP A 229 -9.07 -7.85 18.87
C ASP A 229 -7.86 -8.13 19.79
N SER A 230 -6.64 -8.08 19.25
CA SER A 230 -5.41 -8.25 20.03
C SER A 230 -5.11 -7.04 20.91
N VAL A 231 -5.34 -5.82 20.41
CA VAL A 231 -5.21 -4.58 21.19
C VAL A 231 -6.23 -4.55 22.32
N ASP A 232 -7.48 -4.89 22.05
CA ASP A 232 -8.55 -4.94 23.05
C ASP A 232 -8.26 -5.96 24.15
N ALA A 233 -7.71 -7.11 23.78
CA ALA A 233 -7.36 -8.17 24.72
C ALA A 233 -6.14 -7.85 25.60
N TYR A 234 -5.13 -7.16 25.06
CA TYR A 234 -3.88 -6.81 25.78
C TYR A 234 -3.98 -5.48 26.51
N GLY A 235 -4.56 -4.49 25.86
CA GLY A 235 -4.65 -3.10 26.29
C GLY A 235 -3.87 -2.13 25.37
N PRO A 236 -4.03 -0.82 25.58
CA PRO A 236 -3.53 0.23 24.67
C PRO A 236 -2.00 0.31 24.58
N THR A 237 -1.26 -0.37 25.47
CA THR A 237 0.21 -0.38 25.47
C THR A 237 0.82 -1.42 24.53
N LEU A 238 0.03 -2.30 23.91
CA LEU A 238 0.53 -3.43 23.10
C LEU A 238 1.66 -3.03 22.14
N PHE A 239 1.48 -1.99 21.36
CA PHE A 239 2.49 -1.54 20.39
C PHE A 239 3.73 -0.94 21.06
N ALA A 240 3.56 -0.23 22.18
CA ALA A 240 4.66 0.36 22.94
C ALA A 240 5.53 -0.74 23.57
N ASP A 241 4.89 -1.75 24.16
CA ASP A 241 5.57 -2.87 24.82
C ASP A 241 6.31 -3.76 23.80
N ILE A 242 5.70 -3.98 22.62
CA ILE A 242 6.39 -4.65 21.49
C ILE A 242 7.64 -3.85 21.11
N LEU A 243 7.50 -2.54 20.90
CA LEU A 243 8.59 -1.68 20.45
C LEU A 243 9.74 -1.64 21.45
N GLU A 244 9.44 -1.48 22.74
CA GLU A 244 10.43 -1.52 23.83
C GLU A 244 11.21 -2.84 23.82
N ARG A 245 10.49 -3.95 23.68
CA ARG A 245 11.09 -5.30 23.62
C ARG A 245 12.00 -5.47 22.41
N GLU A 246 11.54 -5.04 21.23
CA GLU A 246 12.29 -5.24 19.99
C GLU A 246 13.49 -4.30 19.85
N ARG A 247 13.41 -3.06 20.39
CA ARG A 247 14.54 -2.12 20.37
C ARG A 247 15.73 -2.57 21.22
N THR A 248 15.53 -3.46 22.17
CA THR A 248 16.59 -4.02 23.06
C THR A 248 16.90 -5.48 22.74
N GLY A 249 16.21 -6.08 21.78
CA GLY A 249 16.29 -7.50 21.46
C GLY A 249 17.19 -7.85 20.27
N GLU A 250 17.39 -9.14 20.06
CA GLU A 250 18.23 -9.69 18.98
C GLU A 250 17.59 -9.54 17.58
N ARG A 251 16.28 -9.22 17.53
CA ARG A 251 15.53 -9.08 16.26
C ARG A 251 15.52 -7.66 15.71
N LEU A 252 16.18 -6.72 16.37
CA LEU A 252 16.36 -5.35 15.89
C LEU A 252 17.16 -5.33 14.60
N LEU A 253 16.67 -4.59 13.60
CA LEU A 253 17.36 -4.35 12.33
C LEU A 253 17.92 -2.94 12.25
N ILE A 254 17.08 -1.92 12.45
CA ILE A 254 17.48 -0.51 12.41
C ILE A 254 16.77 0.24 13.54
N ALA A 255 17.54 0.95 14.37
CA ALA A 255 17.02 1.88 15.38
C ALA A 255 17.23 3.31 14.90
N GLY A 256 16.18 3.97 14.45
CA GLY A 256 16.17 5.37 14.11
C GLY A 256 15.68 6.25 15.27
N GLU A 257 15.69 7.57 15.06
CA GLU A 257 15.13 8.55 15.98
C GLU A 257 13.60 8.44 16.03
N HIS A 258 12.97 8.34 14.86
CA HIS A 258 11.51 8.31 14.70
C HIS A 258 10.96 6.93 14.42
N TRP A 259 11.76 6.02 13.85
CA TRP A 259 11.32 4.71 13.40
C TRP A 259 12.21 3.56 13.89
N THR A 260 11.62 2.40 14.03
CA THR A 260 12.33 1.17 14.36
C THR A 260 11.94 0.06 13.39
N ALA A 261 12.92 -0.59 12.78
CA ALA A 261 12.75 -1.79 11.96
C ALA A 261 13.25 -3.03 12.71
N PHE A 262 12.47 -4.11 12.67
CA PHE A 262 12.80 -5.38 13.35
C PHE A 262 12.13 -6.56 12.66
N VAL A 263 12.64 -7.77 12.91
CA VAL A 263 11.95 -9.03 12.54
C VAL A 263 10.96 -9.36 13.65
N PRO A 264 9.66 -9.59 13.37
CA PRO A 264 8.68 -9.84 14.42
C PRO A 264 8.94 -11.17 15.14
N PHE A 265 8.58 -11.24 16.43
CA PHE A 265 8.73 -12.44 17.26
C PHE A 265 8.12 -13.70 16.63
N ALA A 266 7.00 -13.57 15.95
CA ALA A 266 6.30 -14.65 15.26
C ALA A 266 6.31 -14.42 13.74
N ALA A 267 7.51 -14.31 13.16
CA ALA A 267 7.68 -14.21 11.71
C ALA A 267 7.07 -15.43 11.00
N ARG A 268 6.28 -15.18 9.96
CA ARG A 268 5.56 -16.19 9.18
C ARG A 268 6.23 -16.54 7.87
N TRP A 269 7.03 -15.59 7.37
CA TRP A 269 7.68 -15.68 6.08
C TRP A 269 9.19 -15.86 6.24
N PRO A 270 9.86 -16.48 5.25
CA PRO A 270 11.33 -16.63 5.27
C PRO A 270 12.08 -15.31 5.40
N ILE A 271 11.52 -14.22 4.86
CA ILE A 271 11.95 -12.85 5.12
C ILE A 271 10.71 -12.09 5.55
N GLU A 272 10.73 -11.56 6.77
CA GLU A 272 9.68 -10.70 7.30
C GLU A 272 10.30 -9.59 8.13
N ALA A 273 9.90 -8.36 7.88
CA ALA A 273 10.33 -7.21 8.66
C ALA A 273 9.16 -6.27 8.94
N HIS A 274 9.13 -5.70 10.13
CA HIS A 274 8.19 -4.64 10.48
C HIS A 274 8.94 -3.32 10.66
N ILE A 275 8.30 -2.20 10.28
CA ILE A 275 8.74 -0.85 10.64
C ILE A 275 7.61 -0.19 11.42
N LEU A 276 7.91 0.29 12.61
CA LEU A 276 6.98 1.03 13.46
C LEU A 276 7.52 2.43 13.77
N PRO A 277 6.65 3.46 13.85
CA PRO A 277 7.04 4.75 14.42
C PRO A 277 7.28 4.60 15.91
N ASN A 278 8.27 5.33 16.45
CA ASN A 278 8.64 5.25 17.87
C ASN A 278 7.55 5.86 18.78
N ARG A 279 6.86 6.92 18.33
CA ARG A 279 5.66 7.43 18.98
C ARG A 279 4.40 6.77 18.42
N HIS A 280 3.26 6.96 19.06
CA HIS A 280 1.98 6.57 18.49
C HIS A 280 1.64 7.46 17.29
N VAL A 281 1.41 6.83 16.13
CA VAL A 281 0.95 7.44 14.88
C VAL A 281 -0.08 6.50 14.28
N PRO A 282 -1.33 6.93 14.04
CA PRO A 282 -2.38 6.04 13.53
C PRO A 282 -2.25 5.73 12.03
N ASP A 283 -1.74 6.67 11.24
CA ASP A 283 -1.63 6.55 9.78
C ASP A 283 -0.51 7.45 9.21
N LEU A 284 -0.24 7.31 7.92
CA LEU A 284 0.78 8.10 7.22
C LEU A 284 0.47 9.60 7.18
N ALA A 285 -0.81 9.99 7.17
CA ALA A 285 -1.19 11.40 7.17
C ALA A 285 -0.83 12.12 8.48
N ALA A 286 -0.80 11.39 9.59
CA ALA A 286 -0.46 11.91 10.92
C ALA A 286 1.06 11.96 11.20
N THR A 287 1.91 11.55 10.24
CA THR A 287 3.37 11.64 10.35
C THR A 287 3.85 13.08 10.18
N THR A 288 4.91 13.46 10.90
CA THR A 288 5.60 14.74 10.72
C THR A 288 6.53 14.72 9.51
N LEU A 289 7.04 15.89 9.08
CA LEU A 289 8.00 15.97 7.98
C LEU A 289 9.31 15.26 8.32
N ASP A 290 9.79 15.39 9.56
CA ASP A 290 11.02 14.73 10.04
C ASP A 290 10.86 13.21 10.06
N GLU A 291 9.68 12.70 10.48
CA GLU A 291 9.36 11.28 10.41
C GLU A 291 9.34 10.76 8.97
N ARG A 292 8.78 11.52 8.01
CA ARG A 292 8.77 11.13 6.58
C ARG A 292 10.17 11.18 5.99
N GLU A 293 11.00 12.15 6.40
CA GLU A 293 12.40 12.26 5.97
C GLU A 293 13.22 11.06 6.44
N GLU A 294 13.17 10.72 7.73
CA GLU A 294 13.87 9.54 8.25
C GLU A 294 13.34 8.25 7.61
N LEU A 295 12.02 8.12 7.43
CA LEU A 295 11.42 6.94 6.82
C LEU A 295 11.95 6.71 5.40
N SER A 296 12.16 7.78 4.61
CA SER A 296 12.65 7.66 3.22
C SER A 296 14.00 6.94 3.16
N THR A 297 14.89 7.24 4.09
CA THR A 297 16.22 6.63 4.16
C THR A 297 16.21 5.27 4.83
N LEU A 298 15.47 5.12 5.92
CA LEU A 298 15.36 3.85 6.66
C LEU A 298 14.73 2.77 5.80
N TYR A 299 13.66 3.09 5.08
CA TYR A 299 12.95 2.14 4.24
C TYR A 299 13.82 1.71 3.02
N LEU A 300 14.53 2.65 2.39
CA LEU A 300 15.50 2.31 1.33
C LEU A 300 16.59 1.37 1.83
N ARG A 301 17.15 1.63 3.01
CA ARG A 301 18.16 0.74 3.61
C ARG A 301 17.62 -0.67 3.84
N LEU A 302 16.41 -0.79 4.38
CA LEU A 302 15.76 -2.08 4.57
C LEU A 302 15.59 -2.83 3.23
N LEU A 303 15.05 -2.16 2.19
CA LEU A 303 14.81 -2.79 0.89
C LEU A 303 16.11 -3.20 0.19
N ARG A 304 17.15 -2.36 0.26
CA ARG A 304 18.48 -2.69 -0.29
C ARG A 304 19.12 -3.87 0.47
N GLY A 305 18.96 -3.93 1.79
CA GLY A 305 19.39 -5.08 2.59
C GLY A 305 18.65 -6.36 2.22
N VAL A 306 17.35 -6.29 1.98
CA VAL A 306 16.55 -7.43 1.51
C VAL A 306 17.01 -7.91 0.14
N ASP A 307 17.35 -7.00 -0.78
CA ASP A 307 17.90 -7.36 -2.10
C ASP A 307 19.33 -7.93 -2.02
N ALA A 308 20.12 -7.49 -1.05
CA ALA A 308 21.50 -7.95 -0.86
C ALA A 308 21.62 -9.36 -0.24
N LEU A 309 20.52 -9.94 0.24
CA LEU A 309 20.54 -11.31 0.81
C LEU A 309 20.88 -12.40 -0.21
N TYR A 310 20.58 -12.17 -1.49
CA TYR A 310 20.79 -13.13 -2.58
C TYR A 310 21.21 -12.41 -3.86
N ASP A 311 21.85 -13.11 -4.78
CA ASP A 311 22.29 -12.57 -6.09
C ASP A 311 21.14 -12.40 -7.10
N THR A 312 19.92 -12.22 -6.63
CA THR A 312 18.72 -12.09 -7.47
C THR A 312 17.70 -11.18 -6.78
N PRO A 313 16.98 -10.34 -7.52
CA PRO A 313 15.98 -9.45 -6.94
C PRO A 313 14.98 -10.22 -6.08
N THR A 314 14.78 -9.77 -4.86
CA THR A 314 13.89 -10.45 -3.90
C THR A 314 12.44 -10.04 -4.14
N PRO A 315 11.52 -10.99 -4.44
CA PRO A 315 10.10 -10.70 -4.52
C PRO A 315 9.58 -10.41 -3.11
N TYR A 316 8.75 -9.37 -2.95
CA TYR A 316 8.16 -9.03 -1.66
C TYR A 316 6.79 -8.37 -1.78
N ILE A 317 6.05 -8.41 -0.69
CA ILE A 317 4.89 -7.56 -0.43
C ILE A 317 5.28 -6.63 0.71
N ALA A 318 5.16 -5.32 0.48
CA ALA A 318 5.32 -4.30 1.51
C ALA A 318 3.96 -3.64 1.75
N ALA A 319 3.44 -3.76 2.96
CA ALA A 319 2.07 -3.44 3.30
C ALA A 319 2.01 -2.47 4.49
N TRP A 320 1.45 -1.27 4.28
CA TRP A 320 1.24 -0.27 5.33
C TRP A 320 -0.10 -0.52 6.04
N HIS A 321 -0.05 -1.12 7.21
CA HIS A 321 -1.21 -1.28 8.08
C HIS A 321 -1.45 0.02 8.84
N GLN A 322 -2.62 0.60 8.69
CA GLN A 322 -3.04 1.84 9.32
C GLN A 322 -4.24 1.59 10.22
N ALA A 323 -4.45 2.43 11.22
CA ALA A 323 -5.67 2.42 12.01
C ALA A 323 -6.90 2.61 11.11
N PRO A 324 -8.05 2.04 11.45
CA PRO A 324 -9.30 2.38 10.80
C PRO A 324 -9.57 3.89 10.82
N VAL A 325 -10.34 4.38 9.86
CA VAL A 325 -10.55 5.83 9.67
C VAL A 325 -11.32 6.45 10.85
N HIS A 326 -12.27 5.71 11.44
CA HIS A 326 -13.23 6.27 12.38
C HIS A 326 -13.14 5.70 13.79
N GLU A 327 -12.37 4.63 14.01
CA GLU A 327 -12.29 3.93 15.29
C GLU A 327 -10.88 3.44 15.57
N HIS A 328 -10.56 3.14 16.83
CA HIS A 328 -9.26 2.61 17.27
C HIS A 328 -8.03 3.43 16.85
N ARG A 329 -8.22 4.71 16.58
CA ARG A 329 -7.12 5.59 16.11
C ARG A 329 -6.11 5.90 17.21
N ASP A 330 -6.52 5.81 18.47
CA ASP A 330 -5.65 6.03 19.63
C ASP A 330 -4.95 4.75 20.09
N ASP A 331 -5.39 3.59 19.60
CA ASP A 331 -4.93 2.28 20.06
C ASP A 331 -4.13 1.54 18.98
N VAL A 332 -4.55 1.62 17.71
CA VAL A 332 -3.87 0.99 16.57
C VAL A 332 -2.80 1.91 16.00
N ARG A 333 -1.57 1.42 15.93
CA ARG A 333 -0.42 2.16 15.43
C ARG A 333 -0.13 1.79 13.98
N LEU A 334 0.28 2.78 13.18
CA LEU A 334 0.85 2.60 11.84
C LEU A 334 2.00 1.59 11.87
N MET A 335 2.02 0.68 10.92
CA MET A 335 3.04 -0.34 10.79
C MET A 335 3.26 -0.73 9.32
N LEU A 336 4.49 -0.73 8.85
CA LEU A 336 4.85 -1.49 7.66
C LEU A 336 5.08 -2.95 8.03
N GLN A 337 4.52 -3.86 7.23
CA GLN A 337 4.91 -5.26 7.19
C GLN A 337 5.47 -5.58 5.80
N LEU A 338 6.75 -5.92 5.74
CA LEU A 338 7.38 -6.47 4.56
C LEU A 338 7.46 -7.99 4.70
N THR A 339 7.04 -8.70 3.65
CA THR A 339 7.08 -10.17 3.62
C THR A 339 7.60 -10.66 2.28
N SER A 340 8.47 -11.68 2.29
CA SER A 340 8.94 -12.32 1.08
C SER A 340 8.85 -13.84 1.18
N PRO A 341 8.39 -14.51 0.11
CA PRO A 341 8.41 -15.97 0.05
C PRO A 341 9.81 -16.54 -0.20
N ARG A 342 10.84 -15.72 -0.43
CA ARG A 342 12.19 -16.19 -0.77
C ARG A 342 12.85 -16.86 0.42
N ARG A 343 13.10 -18.18 0.29
CA ARG A 343 13.73 -19.01 1.32
C ARG A 343 15.23 -19.18 1.08
N ALA A 344 15.65 -19.17 -0.18
CA ALA A 344 17.03 -19.21 -0.66
C ALA A 344 17.05 -18.64 -2.09
N ALA A 345 18.23 -18.49 -2.70
CA ALA A 345 18.38 -17.91 -4.05
C ALA A 345 17.37 -18.48 -5.06
N GLU A 346 17.20 -19.81 -5.11
CA GLU A 346 16.33 -20.52 -6.06
C GLU A 346 15.10 -21.18 -5.39
N LYS A 347 14.79 -20.83 -4.11
CA LYS A 347 13.69 -21.49 -3.39
C LYS A 347 12.70 -20.48 -2.85
N LEU A 348 11.41 -20.75 -3.10
CA LEU A 348 10.29 -19.98 -2.59
C LEU A 348 9.46 -20.82 -1.61
N LYS A 349 8.89 -20.15 -0.62
CA LYS A 349 7.83 -20.70 0.22
C LYS A 349 6.48 -20.40 -0.45
N PHE A 350 5.72 -21.43 -0.73
CA PHE A 350 4.33 -21.32 -1.15
C PHE A 350 3.41 -21.64 0.02
N LEU A 351 2.31 -20.91 0.13
CA LEU A 351 1.28 -21.23 1.12
C LEU A 351 0.61 -22.55 0.72
N ALA A 352 0.68 -23.53 1.60
CA ALA A 352 0.07 -24.83 1.42
C ALA A 352 -1.23 -24.98 2.25
N GLY A 353 -1.75 -26.18 2.37
CA GLY A 353 -3.04 -26.45 2.99
C GLY A 353 -3.20 -25.90 4.41
N SER A 354 -2.14 -25.97 5.24
CA SER A 354 -2.18 -25.46 6.61
C SER A 354 -2.35 -23.93 6.63
N GLU A 355 -1.53 -23.20 5.88
CA GLU A 355 -1.58 -21.74 5.86
C GLU A 355 -2.75 -21.21 5.03
N ALA A 356 -2.93 -21.72 3.80
CA ALA A 356 -3.92 -21.20 2.87
C ALA A 356 -5.35 -21.57 3.25
N ALA A 357 -5.59 -22.82 3.69
CA ALA A 357 -6.93 -23.29 4.00
C ALA A 357 -7.33 -23.06 5.47
N MET A 358 -6.39 -23.17 6.42
CA MET A 358 -6.69 -23.10 7.85
C MET A 358 -6.14 -21.85 8.53
N GLY A 359 -5.34 -21.04 7.85
CA GLY A 359 -4.69 -19.87 8.46
C GLY A 359 -3.66 -20.22 9.55
N ALA A 360 -3.22 -21.49 9.61
CA ALA A 360 -2.27 -21.99 10.58
C ALA A 360 -0.86 -21.91 10.00
N TRP A 361 -0.12 -20.89 10.40
CA TRP A 361 1.19 -20.54 9.85
C TRP A 361 2.29 -21.44 10.38
N ILE A 362 3.25 -21.75 9.52
CA ILE A 362 4.46 -22.54 9.83
C ILE A 362 5.68 -21.70 9.45
N GLY A 363 6.53 -21.38 10.43
CA GLY A 363 7.81 -20.69 10.21
C GLY A 363 8.92 -21.70 9.90
N ASP A 364 9.77 -21.36 8.92
CA ASP A 364 10.88 -22.21 8.50
C ASP A 364 12.24 -21.74 9.04
N VAL A 365 12.32 -20.45 9.42
CA VAL A 365 13.55 -19.81 9.89
C VAL A 365 13.28 -19.16 11.25
N PRO A 366 14.10 -19.41 12.28
CA PRO A 366 13.99 -18.67 13.53
C PRO A 366 14.13 -17.17 13.29
N PRO A 367 13.25 -16.33 13.88
CA PRO A 367 13.28 -14.88 13.68
C PRO A 367 14.62 -14.22 14.01
N GLU A 368 15.32 -14.71 15.01
CA GLU A 368 16.63 -14.22 15.42
C GLU A 368 17.71 -14.51 14.35
N THR A 369 17.67 -15.68 13.73
CA THR A 369 18.56 -16.04 12.61
C THR A 369 18.27 -15.16 11.39
N GLN A 370 16.99 -14.94 11.09
CA GLN A 370 16.58 -14.05 10.01
C GLN A 370 17.06 -12.61 10.26
N ALA A 371 16.91 -12.12 11.49
CA ALA A 371 17.34 -10.78 11.87
C ALA A 371 18.86 -10.59 11.77
N ALA A 372 19.63 -11.60 12.17
CA ALA A 372 21.11 -11.56 12.06
C ALA A 372 21.54 -11.42 10.60
N ALA A 373 20.98 -12.24 9.69
CA ALA A 373 21.29 -12.19 8.26
C ALA A 373 20.86 -10.85 7.61
N LEU A 374 19.65 -10.37 7.92
CA LEU A 374 19.16 -9.09 7.40
C LEU A 374 19.99 -7.90 7.91
N ARG A 375 20.40 -7.91 9.16
CA ARG A 375 21.21 -6.83 9.75
C ARG A 375 22.58 -6.76 9.07
N GLU A 376 23.25 -7.89 8.87
CA GLU A 376 24.51 -7.98 8.14
C GLU A 376 24.36 -7.44 6.70
N ALA A 377 23.29 -7.83 6.01
CA ALA A 377 22.99 -7.33 4.66
C ALA A 377 22.72 -5.81 4.63
N ILE A 378 21.98 -5.28 5.61
CA ILE A 378 21.68 -3.85 5.74
C ILE A 378 22.94 -3.03 6.04
N GLU A 379 23.85 -3.53 6.85
CA GLU A 379 25.13 -2.88 7.17
C GLU A 379 26.06 -2.82 5.95
N GLY A 380 25.96 -3.79 5.04
CA GLY A 380 26.75 -3.87 3.83
C GLY A 380 26.30 -2.98 2.66
N VAL A 381 25.13 -2.35 2.72
CA VAL A 381 24.58 -1.55 1.61
C VAL A 381 24.71 -0.04 1.86
N ALA A 382 25.00 0.69 0.77
CA ALA A 382 25.00 2.16 0.77
C ALA A 382 23.60 2.72 0.46
N LEU A 383 23.35 3.96 0.92
CA LEU A 383 22.17 4.76 0.53
C LEU A 383 22.40 5.44 -0.83
#